data_7fb990311714d16b242e7d9e9d047e50
#
_entry.id   7fb990311714d16b242e7d9e9d047e50
#
_cell.length_a   1.000
_cell.length_b   1.000
_cell.length_c   1.000
_cell.angle_alpha   90.00
_cell.angle_beta   90.00
_cell.angle_gamma   90.00
#
_symmetry.space_group_name_H-M   'P 1'
#
loop_
_entity.id
_entity.type
_entity.pdbx_description
1 polymer ?
#
loop_
_entity_poly.entity_id
_entity_poly.type
_entity_poly.pdbx_seq_one_letter_code
_entity_poly.pdbx_strand_id
1 'polypeptide(L)'
;MYIQFSECFPGIVLEDGRIFVDRTRDLDDDLERLYLAYLEDDLEYGHISAAHAACLETLRQGQISLPPSFVALKGQVTGPVSWGLTIVDQNKRPILYDEVLADAVGKHIRLKAAWQERELAKLAPTTIVFVDEPYMASFGSAFVSLGREQVIGLLEEVFAGLHGIKGVHCCGNTDWGLLLNTSVDILSLDAYDYSETLALYPADVTRFLNRGGIIAWGIVPADIAAKTETVEGLVARLDEALDRLVEKGVSRDALVQASMITPSCGLGSLPLDLAERILELTSGVSAALRRRYLPSGGPSSQPSA
;
A
#
# COMPACT_ATOMS: atom_id res chain seq x y z
N MET A 1 8.39 -8.65 -5.37
CA MET A 1 7.00 -8.14 -5.41
C MET A 1 6.19 -8.82 -6.51
N TYR A 2 6.44 -8.62 -7.83
CA TYR A 2 5.56 -9.14 -8.89
C TYR A 2 5.46 -10.67 -8.94
N ILE A 3 6.57 -11.41 -8.81
CA ILE A 3 6.59 -12.89 -8.74
C ILE A 3 5.84 -13.37 -7.49
N GLN A 4 5.93 -12.65 -6.39
CA GLN A 4 5.33 -12.99 -5.10
C GLN A 4 3.81 -13.21 -5.19
N PHE A 5 3.15 -12.45 -6.04
CA PHE A 5 1.70 -12.47 -6.19
C PHE A 5 1.23 -13.14 -7.49
N SER A 6 2.11 -13.90 -8.17
CA SER A 6 1.77 -14.51 -9.45
C SER A 6 1.18 -15.93 -9.36
N GLU A 7 1.37 -16.60 -8.23
CA GLU A 7 0.90 -17.97 -8.05
C GLU A 7 -0.61 -18.09 -8.31
N CYS A 8 -0.98 -19.06 -9.11
CA CYS A 8 -2.36 -19.33 -9.54
C CYS A 8 -2.98 -18.31 -10.51
N PHE A 9 -2.25 -17.32 -11.02
CA PHE A 9 -2.80 -16.47 -12.07
C PHE A 9 -2.92 -17.24 -13.39
N PRO A 10 -4.03 -17.11 -14.14
CA PRO A 10 -4.25 -17.83 -15.39
C PRO A 10 -3.10 -17.67 -16.40
N GLY A 11 -2.61 -18.78 -16.92
CA GLY A 11 -1.57 -18.82 -17.92
C GLY A 11 -0.20 -18.31 -17.49
N ILE A 12 0.03 -18.05 -16.20
CA ILE A 12 1.31 -17.55 -15.71
C ILE A 12 2.44 -18.55 -15.93
N VAL A 13 3.56 -18.06 -16.39
CA VAL A 13 4.81 -18.83 -16.60
C VAL A 13 5.95 -18.09 -15.90
N LEU A 14 6.75 -18.84 -15.15
CA LEU A 14 7.98 -18.39 -14.55
C LEU A 14 9.12 -19.18 -15.13
N GLU A 15 9.91 -18.59 -15.99
CA GLU A 15 11.03 -19.23 -16.72
C GLU A 15 12.23 -18.30 -16.79
N ASP A 16 13.41 -18.80 -16.47
CA ASP A 16 14.68 -18.04 -16.50
C ASP A 16 14.63 -16.72 -15.73
N GLY A 17 13.89 -16.67 -14.61
CA GLY A 17 13.68 -15.47 -13.81
C GLY A 17 12.75 -14.43 -14.45
N ARG A 18 12.11 -14.75 -15.55
CA ARG A 18 11.08 -13.95 -16.20
C ARG A 18 9.71 -14.45 -15.82
N ILE A 19 8.79 -13.52 -15.69
CA ILE A 19 7.37 -13.79 -15.44
C ILE A 19 6.54 -13.22 -16.59
N PHE A 20 5.69 -14.05 -17.16
CA PHE A 20 4.79 -13.63 -18.25
C PHE A 20 3.56 -14.53 -18.30
N VAL A 21 2.53 -14.11 -19.05
CA VAL A 21 1.34 -14.93 -19.35
C VAL A 21 1.50 -15.53 -20.74
N ASP A 22 1.48 -16.86 -20.82
CA ASP A 22 1.50 -17.57 -22.09
C ASP A 22 0.09 -17.69 -22.67
N ARG A 23 -0.23 -16.83 -23.63
CA ARG A 23 -1.52 -16.81 -24.35
C ARG A 23 -1.54 -17.72 -25.55
N THR A 24 -0.49 -18.48 -25.82
CA THR A 24 -0.50 -19.51 -26.88
C THR A 24 -1.25 -20.76 -26.45
N ARG A 25 -1.46 -20.92 -25.12
CA ARG A 25 -2.28 -21.97 -24.52
C ARG A 25 -3.71 -21.53 -24.38
N ASP A 26 -4.61 -22.48 -24.29
CA ASP A 26 -5.98 -22.24 -23.84
C ASP A 26 -5.95 -21.87 -22.34
N LEU A 27 -6.59 -20.76 -21.99
CA LEU A 27 -6.67 -20.25 -20.62
C LEU A 27 -8.05 -20.44 -19.98
N ASP A 28 -9.00 -21.03 -20.69
CA ASP A 28 -10.40 -21.09 -20.27
C ASP A 28 -10.54 -21.83 -18.92
N ASP A 29 -9.89 -22.96 -18.75
CA ASP A 29 -9.92 -23.73 -17.48
C ASP A 29 -9.27 -22.96 -16.33
N ASP A 30 -8.20 -22.20 -16.58
CA ASP A 30 -7.51 -21.42 -15.56
C ASP A 30 -8.37 -20.20 -15.16
N LEU A 31 -8.99 -19.54 -16.13
CA LEU A 31 -9.90 -18.44 -15.91
C LEU A 31 -11.16 -18.90 -15.17
N GLU A 32 -11.76 -20.01 -15.58
CA GLU A 32 -12.92 -20.59 -14.90
C GLU A 32 -12.61 -20.85 -13.41
N ARG A 33 -11.46 -21.44 -13.10
CA ARG A 33 -11.05 -21.70 -11.69
C ARG A 33 -10.90 -20.40 -10.90
N LEU A 34 -10.29 -19.36 -11.48
CA LEU A 34 -10.19 -18.06 -10.82
C LEU A 34 -11.57 -17.45 -10.56
N TYR A 35 -12.44 -17.47 -11.57
CA TYR A 35 -13.78 -16.88 -11.45
C TYR A 35 -14.67 -17.64 -10.48
N LEU A 36 -14.58 -18.97 -10.45
CA LEU A 36 -15.29 -19.79 -9.45
C LEU A 36 -14.80 -19.47 -8.03
N ALA A 37 -13.49 -19.43 -7.82
CA ALA A 37 -12.92 -19.04 -6.52
C ALA A 37 -13.37 -17.63 -6.09
N TYR A 38 -13.42 -16.69 -7.03
CA TYR A 38 -13.90 -15.34 -6.75
C TYR A 38 -15.39 -15.32 -6.37
N LEU A 39 -16.25 -16.05 -7.09
CA LEU A 39 -17.70 -16.11 -6.84
C LEU A 39 -18.07 -16.83 -5.54
N GLU A 40 -17.26 -17.80 -5.15
CA GLU A 40 -17.45 -18.62 -3.94
C GLU A 40 -16.72 -18.05 -2.72
N ASP A 41 -16.03 -16.91 -2.83
CA ASP A 41 -15.13 -16.35 -1.82
C ASP A 41 -14.10 -17.37 -1.30
N ASP A 42 -13.61 -18.25 -2.20
CA ASP A 42 -12.57 -19.23 -1.86
C ASP A 42 -11.21 -18.52 -1.69
N LEU A 43 -10.96 -18.08 -0.47
CA LEU A 43 -9.71 -17.39 -0.14
C LEU A 43 -8.47 -18.26 -0.22
N GLU A 44 -8.62 -19.61 -0.23
CA GLU A 44 -7.45 -20.51 -0.40
C GLU A 44 -6.85 -20.41 -1.81
N TYR A 45 -7.63 -20.04 -2.81
CA TYR A 45 -7.10 -19.71 -4.14
C TYR A 45 -6.10 -18.53 -4.09
N GLY A 46 -6.32 -17.57 -3.17
CA GLY A 46 -5.44 -16.44 -2.93
C GLY A 46 -4.18 -16.76 -2.11
N HIS A 47 -3.98 -18.01 -1.67
CA HIS A 47 -2.83 -18.42 -0.88
C HIS A 47 -1.50 -17.93 -1.48
N ILE A 48 -0.62 -17.42 -0.62
CA ILE A 48 0.76 -17.04 -0.95
C ILE A 48 1.66 -18.05 -0.27
N SER A 49 2.41 -18.81 -1.06
CA SER A 49 3.25 -19.88 -0.55
C SER A 49 4.35 -19.36 0.39
N ALA A 50 4.84 -20.24 1.27
CA ALA A 50 5.94 -19.91 2.19
C ALA A 50 7.20 -19.42 1.46
N ALA A 51 7.42 -19.85 0.21
CA ALA A 51 8.52 -19.38 -0.63
C ALA A 51 8.44 -17.87 -0.93
N HIS A 52 7.23 -17.30 -0.91
CA HIS A 52 6.97 -15.90 -1.23
C HIS A 52 6.43 -15.10 -0.03
N ALA A 53 6.18 -15.74 1.11
CA ALA A 53 5.61 -15.12 2.31
C ALA A 53 6.43 -15.42 3.58
N ALA A 54 7.76 -15.47 3.50
CA ALA A 54 8.64 -15.87 4.60
C ALA A 54 8.38 -15.11 5.92
N CYS A 55 8.15 -13.80 5.85
CA CYS A 55 7.85 -12.98 7.04
C CYS A 55 6.51 -13.37 7.66
N LEU A 56 5.47 -13.56 6.86
CA LEU A 56 4.15 -13.99 7.33
C LEU A 56 4.22 -15.39 7.95
N GLU A 57 4.97 -16.30 7.33
CA GLU A 57 5.16 -17.65 7.85
C GLU A 57 5.89 -17.64 9.21
N THR A 58 6.92 -16.81 9.35
CA THR A 58 7.66 -16.61 10.62
C THR A 58 6.74 -16.08 11.73
N LEU A 59 5.84 -15.15 11.39
CA LEU A 59 4.82 -14.65 12.33
C LEU A 59 3.80 -15.75 12.70
N ARG A 60 3.29 -16.50 11.72
CA ARG A 60 2.33 -17.60 11.95
C ARG A 60 2.89 -18.71 12.83
N GLN A 61 4.19 -19.01 12.71
CA GLN A 61 4.88 -19.99 13.53
C GLN A 61 5.23 -19.48 14.94
N GLY A 62 4.89 -18.23 15.27
CA GLY A 62 5.18 -17.64 16.57
C GLY A 62 6.68 -17.42 16.85
N GLN A 63 7.50 -17.39 15.80
CA GLN A 63 8.94 -17.14 15.92
C GLN A 63 9.28 -15.66 16.19
N ILE A 64 8.34 -14.77 15.93
CA ILE A 64 8.42 -13.35 16.24
C ILE A 64 7.39 -13.03 17.32
N SER A 65 7.85 -12.52 18.46
CA SER A 65 6.98 -12.02 19.52
C SER A 65 6.52 -10.61 19.19
N LEU A 66 5.22 -10.39 19.11
CA LEU A 66 4.67 -9.06 18.94
C LEU A 66 4.76 -8.30 20.27
N PRO A 67 5.20 -7.02 20.28
CA PRO A 67 5.24 -6.22 21.49
C PRO A 67 3.82 -6.01 22.03
N PRO A 68 3.61 -5.98 23.37
CA PRO A 68 2.27 -5.80 23.96
C PRO A 68 1.56 -4.51 23.52
N SER A 69 2.32 -3.53 23.04
CA SER A 69 1.82 -2.22 22.60
C SER A 69 1.56 -2.11 21.09
N PHE A 70 1.64 -3.22 20.35
CA PHE A 70 1.32 -3.13 18.91
C PHE A 70 -0.16 -2.79 18.71
N VAL A 71 -0.44 -1.97 17.68
CA VAL A 71 -1.80 -1.46 17.41
C VAL A 71 -2.47 -2.29 16.33
N ALA A 72 -1.74 -2.68 15.30
CA ALA A 72 -2.24 -3.43 14.16
C ALA A 72 -1.13 -4.26 13.51
N LEU A 73 -1.50 -5.29 12.76
CA LEU A 73 -0.60 -5.96 11.83
C LEU A 73 -0.85 -5.47 10.41
N LYS A 74 0.25 -5.12 9.74
CA LYS A 74 0.24 -4.64 8.35
C LYS A 74 0.74 -5.72 7.41
N GLY A 75 -0.07 -6.01 6.38
CA GLY A 75 0.34 -6.71 5.18
C GLY A 75 0.37 -5.79 3.97
N GLN A 76 0.78 -6.34 2.83
CA GLN A 76 0.76 -5.62 1.56
C GLN A 76 0.66 -6.58 0.39
N VAL A 77 0.04 -6.10 -0.69
CA VAL A 77 0.04 -6.74 -2.00
C VAL A 77 0.47 -5.74 -3.05
N THR A 78 1.02 -6.21 -4.17
CA THR A 78 1.18 -5.33 -5.33
C THR A 78 -0.19 -4.96 -5.87
N GLY A 79 -0.36 -3.72 -6.28
CA GLY A 79 -1.63 -3.27 -6.80
C GLY A 79 -1.94 -3.80 -8.21
N PRO A 80 -3.22 -3.87 -8.58
CA PRO A 80 -3.65 -4.45 -9.84
C PRO A 80 -3.12 -3.68 -11.06
N VAL A 81 -3.00 -2.35 -10.95
CA VAL A 81 -2.47 -1.53 -12.05
C VAL A 81 -0.98 -1.81 -12.25
N SER A 82 -0.20 -1.75 -11.19
CA SER A 82 1.25 -1.98 -11.25
C SER A 82 1.57 -3.42 -11.66
N TRP A 83 0.84 -4.40 -11.13
CA TRP A 83 1.05 -5.79 -11.46
C TRP A 83 0.70 -6.07 -12.92
N GLY A 84 -0.49 -5.66 -13.37
CA GLY A 84 -0.96 -5.92 -14.73
C GLY A 84 -0.23 -5.13 -15.82
N LEU A 85 0.42 -3.99 -15.50
CA LEU A 85 1.32 -3.28 -16.41
C LEU A 85 2.71 -3.92 -16.47
N THR A 86 3.17 -4.56 -15.39
CA THR A 86 4.48 -5.22 -15.34
C THR A 86 4.46 -6.60 -15.98
N ILE A 87 3.40 -7.36 -15.73
CA ILE A 87 3.25 -8.69 -16.34
C ILE A 87 2.85 -8.52 -17.80
N VAL A 88 3.60 -9.16 -18.67
CA VAL A 88 3.40 -9.09 -20.11
C VAL A 88 3.00 -10.46 -20.68
N ASP A 89 2.41 -10.48 -21.86
CA ASP A 89 2.24 -11.70 -22.64
C ASP A 89 3.54 -12.10 -23.38
N GLN A 90 3.52 -13.19 -24.13
CA GLN A 90 4.63 -13.67 -24.96
C GLN A 90 5.06 -12.64 -26.03
N ASN A 91 4.23 -11.67 -26.37
CA ASN A 91 4.51 -10.59 -27.32
C ASN A 91 5.01 -9.32 -26.62
N LYS A 92 5.29 -9.38 -25.32
CA LYS A 92 5.70 -8.24 -24.47
C LYS A 92 4.65 -7.14 -24.33
N ARG A 93 3.37 -7.46 -24.54
CA ARG A 93 2.27 -6.55 -24.30
C ARG A 93 1.79 -6.69 -22.85
N PRO A 94 1.70 -5.60 -22.07
CA PRO A 94 1.14 -5.67 -20.71
C PRO A 94 -0.26 -6.27 -20.71
N ILE A 95 -0.50 -7.20 -19.80
CA ILE A 95 -1.77 -7.95 -19.76
C ILE A 95 -2.94 -7.06 -19.37
N LEU A 96 -2.70 -5.93 -18.74
CA LEU A 96 -3.73 -4.96 -18.37
C LEU A 96 -4.42 -4.30 -19.57
N TYR A 97 -3.84 -4.41 -20.78
CA TYR A 97 -4.46 -3.95 -22.03
C TYR A 97 -5.33 -5.00 -22.72
N ASP A 98 -5.52 -6.15 -22.09
CA ASP A 98 -6.49 -7.17 -22.51
C ASP A 98 -7.66 -7.14 -21.51
N GLU A 99 -8.88 -6.96 -21.98
CA GLU A 99 -10.04 -6.75 -21.10
C GLU A 99 -10.31 -7.94 -20.18
N VAL A 100 -10.14 -9.18 -20.66
CA VAL A 100 -10.37 -10.40 -19.87
C VAL A 100 -9.28 -10.55 -18.83
N LEU A 101 -8.02 -10.37 -19.22
CA LEU A 101 -6.90 -10.48 -18.28
C LEU A 101 -6.87 -9.32 -17.27
N ALA A 102 -7.29 -8.11 -17.66
CA ALA A 102 -7.41 -6.98 -16.74
C ALA A 102 -8.45 -7.23 -15.64
N ASP A 103 -9.60 -7.79 -16.00
CA ASP A 103 -10.63 -8.20 -15.05
C ASP A 103 -10.12 -9.33 -14.14
N ALA A 104 -9.44 -10.33 -14.71
CA ALA A 104 -8.81 -11.40 -13.97
C ALA A 104 -7.73 -10.89 -12.98
N VAL A 105 -6.95 -9.85 -13.35
CA VAL A 105 -5.96 -9.21 -12.46
C VAL A 105 -6.64 -8.64 -11.22
N GLY A 106 -7.73 -7.88 -11.39
CA GLY A 106 -8.47 -7.31 -10.25
C GLY A 106 -8.91 -8.39 -9.26
N LYS A 107 -9.55 -9.45 -9.76
CA LYS A 107 -10.06 -10.56 -8.95
C LYS A 107 -8.94 -11.37 -8.29
N HIS A 108 -7.88 -11.62 -9.00
CA HIS A 108 -6.72 -12.33 -8.48
C HIS A 108 -6.05 -11.58 -7.32
N ILE A 109 -5.76 -10.28 -7.50
CA ILE A 109 -5.14 -9.47 -6.44
C ILE A 109 -6.08 -9.29 -5.26
N ARG A 110 -7.40 -9.17 -5.50
CA ARG A 110 -8.41 -9.21 -4.42
C ARG A 110 -8.30 -10.47 -3.57
N LEU A 111 -8.28 -11.64 -4.18
CA LEU A 111 -8.16 -12.90 -3.44
C LEU A 111 -6.84 -13.00 -2.67
N LYS A 112 -5.71 -12.54 -3.26
CA LYS A 112 -4.41 -12.47 -2.57
C LYS A 112 -4.45 -11.54 -1.35
N ALA A 113 -5.07 -10.37 -1.50
CA ALA A 113 -5.21 -9.39 -0.42
C ALA A 113 -6.10 -9.92 0.71
N ALA A 114 -7.26 -10.48 0.37
CA ALA A 114 -8.21 -11.04 1.31
C ALA A 114 -7.64 -12.26 2.07
N TRP A 115 -6.93 -13.15 1.37
CA TRP A 115 -6.22 -14.25 2.02
C TRP A 115 -5.19 -13.75 3.03
N GLN A 116 -4.37 -12.76 2.64
CA GLN A 116 -3.35 -12.20 3.53
C GLN A 116 -4.00 -11.53 4.75
N GLU A 117 -5.06 -10.75 4.57
CA GLU A 117 -5.81 -10.15 5.66
C GLU A 117 -6.33 -11.20 6.64
N ARG A 118 -6.94 -12.28 6.12
CA ARG A 118 -7.45 -13.39 6.95
C ARG A 118 -6.34 -14.03 7.79
N GLU A 119 -5.13 -14.22 7.22
CA GLU A 119 -4.00 -14.77 7.96
C GLU A 119 -3.50 -13.80 9.06
N LEU A 120 -3.47 -12.49 8.78
CA LEU A 120 -3.12 -11.46 9.77
C LEU A 120 -4.18 -11.35 10.88
N ALA A 121 -5.46 -11.48 10.55
CA ALA A 121 -6.56 -11.42 11.52
C ALA A 121 -6.53 -12.56 12.57
N LYS A 122 -5.85 -13.67 12.27
CA LYS A 122 -5.61 -14.73 13.27
C LYS A 122 -4.61 -14.31 14.35
N LEU A 123 -3.81 -13.27 14.09
CA LEU A 123 -2.70 -12.83 14.94
C LEU A 123 -2.97 -11.47 15.62
N ALA A 124 -3.87 -10.67 15.08
CA ALA A 124 -4.18 -9.33 15.57
C ALA A 124 -5.65 -8.96 15.35
N PRO A 125 -6.27 -8.23 16.28
CA PRO A 125 -7.66 -7.78 16.14
C PRO A 125 -7.82 -6.68 15.08
N THR A 126 -6.75 -5.97 14.74
CA THR A 126 -6.75 -4.91 13.72
C THR A 126 -5.74 -5.26 12.64
N THR A 127 -6.21 -5.29 11.40
CA THR A 127 -5.41 -5.55 10.21
C THR A 127 -5.36 -4.33 9.31
N ILE A 128 -4.24 -4.13 8.66
CA ILE A 128 -4.04 -3.12 7.62
C ILE A 128 -3.47 -3.83 6.40
N VAL A 129 -4.09 -3.71 5.24
CA VAL A 129 -3.53 -4.23 4.00
C VAL A 129 -3.29 -3.09 3.02
N PHE A 130 -2.04 -2.93 2.61
CA PHE A 130 -1.65 -1.94 1.61
C PHE A 130 -1.65 -2.53 0.20
N VAL A 131 -2.16 -1.76 -0.74
CA VAL A 131 -2.08 -2.00 -2.18
C VAL A 131 -1.00 -1.08 -2.73
N ASP A 132 0.14 -1.66 -3.13
CA ASP A 132 1.31 -0.89 -3.57
C ASP A 132 1.23 -0.66 -5.09
N GLU A 133 1.13 0.61 -5.50
CA GLU A 133 0.91 1.04 -6.87
C GLU A 133 2.05 1.95 -7.40
N PRO A 134 3.29 1.46 -7.53
CA PRO A 134 4.40 2.28 -8.02
C PRO A 134 4.21 2.77 -9.47
N TYR A 135 3.50 2.02 -10.32
CA TYR A 135 3.23 2.46 -11.71
C TYR A 135 2.25 3.62 -11.81
N MET A 136 1.53 3.93 -10.74
CA MET A 136 0.71 5.16 -10.70
C MET A 136 1.56 6.42 -10.86
N ALA A 137 2.85 6.38 -10.59
CA ALA A 137 3.78 7.48 -10.92
C ALA A 137 3.86 7.78 -12.43
N SER A 138 3.48 6.83 -13.28
CA SER A 138 3.45 7.01 -14.74
C SER A 138 2.02 7.26 -15.28
N PHE A 139 1.02 7.28 -14.42
CA PHE A 139 -0.37 7.53 -14.82
C PHE A 139 -0.52 8.93 -15.43
N GLY A 140 -1.26 9.03 -16.54
CA GLY A 140 -1.41 10.27 -17.30
C GLY A 140 -0.24 10.60 -18.25
N SER A 141 0.82 9.77 -18.25
CA SER A 141 1.90 9.88 -19.24
C SER A 141 1.54 9.14 -20.54
N ALA A 142 2.31 9.42 -21.59
CA ALA A 142 2.15 8.71 -22.88
C ALA A 142 2.45 7.20 -22.81
N PHE A 143 3.04 6.73 -21.73
CA PHE A 143 3.40 5.33 -21.55
C PHE A 143 2.29 4.47 -20.94
N VAL A 144 1.31 5.10 -20.30
CA VAL A 144 0.19 4.41 -19.61
C VAL A 144 -1.13 4.89 -20.21
N SER A 145 -1.72 4.06 -21.07
CA SER A 145 -2.99 4.34 -21.74
C SER A 145 -4.18 3.73 -20.97
N LEU A 146 -4.31 4.08 -19.68
CA LEU A 146 -5.42 3.66 -18.85
C LEU A 146 -6.34 4.84 -18.53
N GLY A 147 -7.64 4.62 -18.61
CA GLY A 147 -8.64 5.59 -18.19
C GLY A 147 -8.73 5.67 -16.65
N ARG A 148 -9.09 6.86 -16.15
CA ARG A 148 -9.29 7.10 -14.71
C ARG A 148 -10.29 6.11 -14.10
N GLU A 149 -11.42 5.88 -14.76
CA GLU A 149 -12.47 4.97 -14.30
C GLU A 149 -11.99 3.52 -14.22
N GLN A 150 -11.16 3.10 -15.18
CA GLN A 150 -10.59 1.76 -15.19
C GLN A 150 -9.64 1.54 -13.99
N VAL A 151 -8.79 2.52 -13.70
CA VAL A 151 -7.87 2.45 -12.55
C VAL A 151 -8.66 2.41 -11.25
N ILE A 152 -9.66 3.28 -11.08
CA ILE A 152 -10.54 3.28 -9.90
C ILE A 152 -11.25 1.93 -9.77
N GLY A 153 -11.82 1.40 -10.86
CA GLY A 153 -12.51 0.11 -10.84
C GLY A 153 -11.62 -1.05 -10.39
N LEU A 154 -10.37 -1.09 -10.87
CA LEU A 154 -9.40 -2.10 -10.46
C LEU A 154 -9.03 -2.00 -8.98
N LEU A 155 -8.81 -0.78 -8.47
CA LEU A 155 -8.50 -0.56 -7.06
C LEU A 155 -9.69 -0.90 -6.15
N GLU A 156 -10.91 -0.46 -6.53
CA GLU A 156 -12.13 -0.76 -5.78
C GLU A 156 -12.44 -2.26 -5.76
N GLU A 157 -12.15 -2.99 -6.85
CA GLU A 157 -12.29 -4.45 -6.87
C GLU A 157 -11.42 -5.09 -5.78
N VAL A 158 -10.16 -4.66 -5.63
CA VAL A 158 -9.27 -5.17 -4.59
C VAL A 158 -9.74 -4.74 -3.20
N PHE A 159 -10.11 -3.47 -3.02
CA PHE A 159 -10.57 -2.94 -1.73
C PHE A 159 -11.88 -3.60 -1.26
N ALA A 160 -12.74 -4.00 -2.18
CA ALA A 160 -13.97 -4.71 -1.84
C ALA A 160 -13.75 -6.09 -1.21
N GLY A 161 -12.56 -6.68 -1.37
CA GLY A 161 -12.17 -7.94 -0.72
C GLY A 161 -11.61 -7.77 0.69
N LEU A 162 -11.41 -6.53 1.18
CA LEU A 162 -10.81 -6.24 2.47
C LEU A 162 -11.86 -5.74 3.47
N HIS A 163 -11.79 -6.25 4.69
CA HIS A 163 -12.69 -5.90 5.79
C HIS A 163 -12.01 -5.01 6.85
N GLY A 164 -10.70 -5.10 6.98
CA GLY A 164 -9.89 -4.23 7.84
C GLY A 164 -9.57 -2.89 7.19
N ILE A 165 -8.50 -2.27 7.64
CA ILE A 165 -8.06 -0.96 7.16
C ILE A 165 -7.35 -1.11 5.81
N LYS A 166 -7.79 -0.37 4.82
CA LYS A 166 -7.29 -0.39 3.43
C LYS A 166 -6.27 0.73 3.23
N GLY A 167 -5.06 0.37 2.81
CA GLY A 167 -4.04 1.34 2.45
C GLY A 167 -3.76 1.32 0.95
N VAL A 168 -3.34 2.45 0.39
CA VAL A 168 -2.68 2.51 -0.91
C VAL A 168 -1.36 3.23 -0.77
N HIS A 169 -0.33 2.73 -1.46
CA HIS A 169 0.98 3.37 -1.49
C HIS A 169 1.41 3.66 -2.92
N CYS A 170 1.89 4.89 -3.15
CA CYS A 170 2.61 5.27 -4.35
C CYS A 170 3.87 6.04 -3.96
N CYS A 171 5.03 5.52 -4.36
CA CYS A 171 6.34 6.11 -4.06
C CYS A 171 6.79 7.17 -5.07
N GLY A 172 5.94 7.58 -6.01
CA GLY A 172 6.23 8.64 -6.97
C GLY A 172 5.10 9.67 -7.05
N ASN A 173 5.32 10.74 -7.81
CA ASN A 173 4.26 11.69 -8.07
C ASN A 173 3.16 11.08 -8.94
N THR A 174 1.90 11.31 -8.58
CA THR A 174 0.73 10.77 -9.29
C THR A 174 -0.47 11.73 -9.22
N ASP A 175 -1.58 11.34 -9.84
CA ASP A 175 -2.89 11.97 -9.61
C ASP A 175 -3.43 11.55 -8.23
N TRP A 176 -3.05 12.30 -7.18
CA TRP A 176 -3.51 12.04 -5.82
C TRP A 176 -5.03 12.14 -5.68
N GLY A 177 -5.66 13.00 -6.49
CA GLY A 177 -7.12 13.12 -6.53
C GLY A 177 -7.80 11.83 -6.99
N LEU A 178 -7.13 11.00 -7.81
CA LEU A 178 -7.66 9.69 -8.17
C LEU A 178 -7.67 8.78 -6.95
N LEU A 179 -6.54 8.63 -6.25
CA LEU A 179 -6.39 7.74 -5.10
C LEU A 179 -7.27 8.17 -3.91
N LEU A 180 -7.30 9.48 -3.61
CA LEU A 180 -8.11 10.06 -2.53
C LEU A 180 -9.63 9.87 -2.74
N ASN A 181 -10.08 9.67 -3.97
CA ASN A 181 -11.49 9.44 -4.29
C ASN A 181 -11.89 7.95 -4.36
N THR A 182 -10.97 7.02 -4.06
CA THR A 182 -11.30 5.61 -3.84
C THR A 182 -11.79 5.35 -2.40
N SER A 183 -12.22 4.14 -2.12
CA SER A 183 -12.67 3.72 -0.77
C SER A 183 -11.52 3.45 0.21
N VAL A 184 -10.28 3.86 -0.12
CA VAL A 184 -9.10 3.68 0.71
C VAL A 184 -9.21 4.45 2.04
N ASP A 185 -8.66 3.87 3.13
CA ASP A 185 -8.63 4.50 4.45
C ASP A 185 -7.29 5.20 4.71
N ILE A 186 -6.18 4.68 4.15
CA ILE A 186 -4.85 5.26 4.34
C ILE A 186 -4.21 5.54 2.98
N LEU A 187 -3.91 6.81 2.71
CA LEU A 187 -3.04 7.20 1.61
C LEU A 187 -1.60 7.29 2.09
N SER A 188 -0.70 6.47 1.53
CA SER A 188 0.74 6.52 1.78
C SER A 188 1.48 7.09 0.56
N LEU A 189 2.28 8.10 0.79
CA LEU A 189 3.07 8.76 -0.25
C LEU A 189 4.50 8.95 0.19
N ASP A 190 5.40 9.06 -0.76
CA ASP A 190 6.73 9.60 -0.52
C ASP A 190 6.60 11.12 -0.31
N ALA A 191 6.53 11.52 0.95
CA ALA A 191 6.42 12.92 1.33
C ALA A 191 7.79 13.61 1.42
N TYR A 192 8.88 12.86 1.41
CA TYR A 192 10.21 13.44 1.38
C TYR A 192 10.47 14.15 0.06
N ASP A 193 10.10 13.54 -1.07
CA ASP A 193 10.33 14.11 -2.40
C ASP A 193 9.08 14.74 -3.03
N TYR A 194 7.86 14.30 -2.67
CA TYR A 194 6.64 14.69 -3.39
C TYR A 194 5.54 15.32 -2.53
N SER A 195 5.83 15.75 -1.29
CA SER A 195 4.80 16.35 -0.41
C SER A 195 4.09 17.55 -1.01
N GLU A 196 4.79 18.36 -1.80
CA GLU A 196 4.24 19.55 -2.45
C GLU A 196 3.15 19.23 -3.47
N THR A 197 3.23 18.05 -4.10
CA THR A 197 2.27 17.66 -5.13
C THR A 197 0.90 17.32 -4.56
N LEU A 198 0.84 16.83 -3.30
CA LEU A 198 -0.44 16.61 -2.61
C LEU A 198 -1.21 17.92 -2.39
N ALA A 199 -0.50 19.04 -2.21
CA ALA A 199 -1.12 20.36 -2.04
C ALA A 199 -1.80 20.91 -3.32
N LEU A 200 -1.70 20.21 -4.44
CA LEU A 200 -2.48 20.49 -5.65
C LEU A 200 -3.95 20.02 -5.53
N TYR A 201 -4.27 19.20 -4.54
CA TYR A 201 -5.57 18.54 -4.34
C TYR A 201 -6.24 18.87 -3.01
N PRO A 202 -6.31 20.14 -2.56
CA PRO A 202 -6.76 20.48 -1.21
C PRO A 202 -8.21 20.09 -0.93
N ALA A 203 -9.07 20.16 -1.94
CA ALA A 203 -10.47 19.76 -1.80
C ALA A 203 -10.63 18.23 -1.62
N ASP A 204 -9.83 17.44 -2.35
CA ASP A 204 -9.83 15.99 -2.23
C ASP A 204 -9.24 15.56 -0.87
N VAL A 205 -8.15 16.19 -0.44
CA VAL A 205 -7.56 15.97 0.89
C VAL A 205 -8.60 16.28 1.98
N THR A 206 -9.28 17.43 1.89
CA THR A 206 -10.32 17.79 2.87
C THR A 206 -11.45 16.75 2.93
N ARG A 207 -11.95 16.28 1.76
CA ARG A 207 -12.99 15.22 1.73
C ARG A 207 -12.48 13.91 2.32
N PHE A 208 -11.25 13.55 1.99
CA PHE A 208 -10.60 12.34 2.49
C PHE A 208 -10.49 12.35 4.02
N LEU A 209 -9.97 13.44 4.61
CA LEU A 209 -9.87 13.62 6.05
C LEU A 209 -11.24 13.62 6.74
N ASN A 210 -12.24 14.29 6.15
CA ASN A 210 -13.58 14.38 6.71
C ASN A 210 -14.32 13.04 6.78
N ARG A 211 -13.95 12.07 5.93
CA ARG A 211 -14.49 10.71 6.00
C ARG A 211 -13.67 9.77 6.88
N GLY A 212 -12.68 10.28 7.62
CA GLY A 212 -11.82 9.50 8.51
C GLY A 212 -10.54 8.98 7.86
N GLY A 213 -10.21 9.44 6.65
CA GLY A 213 -8.99 9.05 5.96
C GLY A 213 -7.72 9.49 6.67
N ILE A 214 -6.67 8.70 6.58
CA ILE A 214 -5.36 8.89 7.22
C ILE A 214 -4.31 9.12 6.12
N ILE A 215 -3.43 10.11 6.33
CA ILE A 215 -2.27 10.33 5.46
C ILE A 215 -1.03 9.75 6.14
N ALA A 216 -0.41 8.76 5.51
CA ALA A 216 0.85 8.18 5.91
C ALA A 216 1.98 8.93 5.18
N TRP A 217 2.61 9.85 5.92
CA TRP A 217 3.68 10.70 5.43
C TRP A 217 5.00 9.93 5.40
N GLY A 218 5.42 9.50 4.22
CA GLY A 218 6.73 8.92 3.97
C GLY A 218 7.82 9.98 4.01
N ILE A 219 8.02 10.61 5.17
CA ILE A 219 8.93 11.75 5.34
C ILE A 219 10.38 11.35 5.59
N VAL A 220 10.63 10.09 5.93
CA VAL A 220 11.98 9.57 6.13
C VAL A 220 12.44 8.91 4.84
N PRO A 221 13.50 9.39 4.17
CA PRO A 221 13.94 8.84 2.90
C PRO A 221 14.37 7.38 3.03
N ALA A 222 13.92 6.53 2.10
CA ALA A 222 14.25 5.10 2.08
C ALA A 222 15.49 4.82 1.22
N ASP A 223 16.54 5.63 1.37
CA ASP A 223 17.79 5.54 0.64
C ASP A 223 18.98 6.09 1.46
N ILE A 224 20.12 6.33 0.79
CA ILE A 224 21.36 6.79 1.40
C ILE A 224 21.23 8.18 2.08
N ALA A 225 20.24 9.01 1.67
CA ALA A 225 20.02 10.34 2.26
C ALA A 225 19.68 10.23 3.76
N ALA A 226 19.09 9.13 4.22
CA ALA A 226 18.80 8.88 5.62
C ALA A 226 20.03 8.91 6.55
N LYS A 227 21.25 8.71 5.99
CA LYS A 227 22.48 8.77 6.78
C LYS A 227 22.82 10.18 7.27
N THR A 228 22.38 11.20 6.54
CA THR A 228 22.66 12.61 6.87
C THR A 228 21.46 13.35 7.46
N GLU A 229 20.27 12.73 7.40
CA GLU A 229 19.06 13.32 7.95
C GLU A 229 19.02 13.29 9.48
N THR A 230 18.33 14.29 10.03
CA THR A 230 18.05 14.41 11.47
C THR A 230 16.55 14.42 11.75
N VAL A 231 16.17 14.06 12.96
CA VAL A 231 14.75 14.09 13.38
C VAL A 231 14.19 15.51 13.24
N GLU A 232 14.97 16.51 13.67
CA GLU A 232 14.57 17.94 13.62
C GLU A 232 14.37 18.41 12.18
N GLY A 233 15.28 18.05 11.26
CA GLY A 233 15.19 18.40 9.85
C GLY A 233 13.95 17.78 9.18
N LEU A 234 13.69 16.50 9.47
CA LEU A 234 12.51 15.80 8.94
C LEU A 234 11.19 16.32 9.51
N VAL A 235 11.15 16.70 10.79
CA VAL A 235 9.99 17.37 11.39
C VAL A 235 9.75 18.72 10.73
N ALA A 236 10.78 19.54 10.51
CA ALA A 236 10.65 20.83 9.83
C ALA A 236 10.13 20.66 8.39
N ARG A 237 10.65 19.69 7.65
CA ARG A 237 10.18 19.36 6.29
C ARG A 237 8.71 18.95 6.27
N LEU A 238 8.25 18.15 7.25
CA LEU A 238 6.84 17.79 7.35
C LEU A 238 5.97 19.00 7.71
N ASP A 239 6.43 19.86 8.63
CA ASP A 239 5.69 21.08 8.97
C ASP A 239 5.49 21.97 7.74
N GLU A 240 6.50 22.13 6.88
CA GLU A 240 6.37 22.85 5.61
C GLU A 240 5.35 22.20 4.66
N ALA A 241 5.31 20.87 4.62
CA ALA A 241 4.31 20.15 3.81
C ALA A 241 2.88 20.38 4.33
N LEU A 242 2.70 20.36 5.66
CA LEU A 242 1.42 20.64 6.29
C LEU A 242 1.02 22.12 6.08
N ASP A 243 1.96 23.08 6.21
CA ASP A 243 1.71 24.51 6.01
C ASP A 243 1.20 24.79 4.59
N ARG A 244 1.77 24.17 3.56
CA ARG A 244 1.29 24.31 2.17
C ARG A 244 -0.17 23.87 2.00
N LEU A 245 -0.59 22.82 2.68
CA LEU A 245 -2.00 22.37 2.67
C LEU A 245 -2.90 23.33 3.45
N VAL A 246 -2.43 23.84 4.59
CA VAL A 246 -3.15 24.84 5.41
C VAL A 246 -3.35 26.15 4.65
N GLU A 247 -2.34 26.64 3.93
CA GLU A 247 -2.44 27.80 3.05
C GLU A 247 -3.49 27.62 1.95
N LYS A 248 -3.79 26.38 1.56
CA LYS A 248 -4.86 25.99 0.62
C LYS A 248 -6.21 25.75 1.28
N GLY A 249 -6.34 25.98 2.59
CA GLY A 249 -7.59 25.88 3.33
C GLY A 249 -7.87 24.54 3.99
N VAL A 250 -6.91 23.61 4.02
CA VAL A 250 -7.06 22.34 4.75
C VAL A 250 -6.85 22.59 6.25
N SER A 251 -7.68 22.02 7.12
CA SER A 251 -7.53 22.16 8.57
C SER A 251 -6.24 21.53 9.08
N ARG A 252 -5.41 22.31 9.80
CA ARG A 252 -4.20 21.79 10.42
C ARG A 252 -4.50 20.72 11.47
N ASP A 253 -5.52 20.93 12.27
CA ASP A 253 -5.92 19.97 13.31
C ASP A 253 -6.33 18.62 12.68
N ALA A 254 -7.11 18.68 11.59
CA ALA A 254 -7.50 17.47 10.86
C ALA A 254 -6.28 16.75 10.27
N LEU A 255 -5.34 17.48 9.66
CA LEU A 255 -4.09 16.94 9.13
C LEU A 255 -3.27 16.23 10.23
N VAL A 256 -3.07 16.90 11.37
CA VAL A 256 -2.27 16.36 12.47
C VAL A 256 -2.92 15.11 13.07
N GLN A 257 -4.24 15.15 13.32
CA GLN A 257 -4.97 14.03 13.92
C GLN A 257 -5.02 12.81 13.02
N ALA A 258 -5.02 13.02 11.70
CA ALA A 258 -5.09 11.97 10.68
C ALA A 258 -3.71 11.66 10.07
N SER A 259 -2.61 11.92 10.79
CA SER A 259 -1.25 11.69 10.31
C SER A 259 -0.66 10.39 10.84
N MET A 260 0.04 9.66 9.96
CA MET A 260 0.92 8.55 10.28
C MET A 260 2.31 8.85 9.72
N ILE A 261 3.38 8.48 10.43
CA ILE A 261 4.77 8.67 9.97
C ILE A 261 5.31 7.33 9.48
N THR A 262 5.86 7.35 8.27
CA THR A 262 6.45 6.17 7.63
C THR A 262 7.77 6.53 6.93
N PRO A 263 8.59 5.53 6.59
CA PRO A 263 9.58 5.69 5.54
C PRO A 263 8.91 6.00 4.19
N SER A 264 9.65 6.62 3.27
CA SER A 264 9.13 6.99 1.94
C SER A 264 8.82 5.78 1.07
N CYS A 265 9.49 4.64 1.31
CA CYS A 265 9.27 3.38 0.61
C CYS A 265 9.64 2.18 1.49
N GLY A 266 9.47 0.96 0.96
CA GLY A 266 9.84 -0.29 1.63
C GLY A 266 11.35 -0.46 1.83
N LEU A 267 11.76 -1.05 2.94
CA LEU A 267 13.16 -1.18 3.35
C LEU A 267 13.78 -2.55 3.02
N GLY A 268 13.01 -3.50 2.50
CA GLY A 268 13.40 -4.90 2.37
C GLY A 268 14.59 -5.20 1.43
N SER A 269 14.97 -4.25 0.58
CA SER A 269 16.13 -4.37 -0.33
C SER A 269 17.36 -3.59 0.13
N LEU A 270 17.27 -2.89 1.28
CA LEU A 270 18.35 -2.06 1.80
C LEU A 270 19.32 -2.88 2.66
N PRO A 271 20.59 -2.43 2.79
CA PRO A 271 21.50 -2.92 3.82
C PRO A 271 20.89 -2.76 5.22
N LEU A 272 21.14 -3.72 6.12
CA LEU A 272 20.52 -3.78 7.44
C LEU A 272 20.79 -2.51 8.28
N ASP A 273 22.05 -2.04 8.28
CA ASP A 273 22.44 -0.82 8.99
C ASP A 273 21.67 0.42 8.55
N LEU A 274 21.42 0.53 7.25
CA LEU A 274 20.63 1.62 6.69
C LEU A 274 19.14 1.47 7.03
N ALA A 275 18.60 0.26 6.94
CA ALA A 275 17.21 -0.01 7.32
C ALA A 275 16.95 0.31 8.82
N GLU A 276 17.87 -0.10 9.72
CA GLU A 276 17.79 0.23 11.15
C GLU A 276 17.83 1.75 11.37
N ARG A 277 18.74 2.46 10.70
CA ARG A 277 18.82 3.93 10.78
C ARG A 277 17.52 4.60 10.35
N ILE A 278 16.89 4.15 9.26
CA ILE A 278 15.61 4.68 8.79
C ILE A 278 14.49 4.44 9.81
N LEU A 279 14.44 3.25 10.43
CA LEU A 279 13.46 2.94 11.46
C LEU A 279 13.67 3.81 12.73
N GLU A 280 14.93 4.05 13.14
CA GLU A 280 15.24 4.97 14.24
C GLU A 280 14.74 6.39 13.95
N LEU A 281 15.03 6.92 12.74
CA LEU A 281 14.55 8.24 12.33
C LEU A 281 13.02 8.28 12.31
N THR A 282 12.36 7.27 11.76
CA THR A 282 10.89 7.17 11.70
C THR A 282 10.28 7.21 13.10
N SER A 283 10.82 6.42 14.02
CA SER A 283 10.39 6.42 15.42
C SER A 283 10.66 7.77 16.10
N GLY A 284 11.83 8.37 15.85
CA GLY A 284 12.22 9.67 16.39
C GLY A 284 11.30 10.79 15.93
N VAL A 285 10.99 10.87 14.62
CA VAL A 285 10.06 11.85 14.05
C VAL A 285 8.66 11.66 14.63
N SER A 286 8.15 10.43 14.68
CA SER A 286 6.84 10.14 15.27
C SER A 286 6.78 10.58 16.75
N ALA A 287 7.80 10.28 17.53
CA ALA A 287 7.88 10.68 18.94
C ALA A 287 7.95 12.21 19.11
N ALA A 288 8.70 12.90 18.26
CA ALA A 288 8.81 14.36 18.30
C ALA A 288 7.47 15.05 17.99
N LEU A 289 6.76 14.57 16.95
CA LEU A 289 5.43 15.09 16.57
C LEU A 289 4.37 14.80 17.63
N ARG A 290 4.37 13.60 18.23
CA ARG A 290 3.47 13.27 19.34
C ARG A 290 3.66 14.20 20.53
N ARG A 291 4.90 14.48 20.94
CA ARG A 291 5.19 15.44 22.02
C ARG A 291 4.70 16.86 21.69
N ARG A 292 4.77 17.27 20.43
CA ARG A 292 4.40 18.61 19.99
C ARG A 292 2.89 18.80 19.88
N TYR A 293 2.18 17.82 19.34
CA TYR A 293 0.78 17.96 18.96
C TYR A 293 -0.20 17.18 19.83
N LEU A 294 0.26 16.18 20.58
CA LEU A 294 -0.54 15.39 21.49
C LEU A 294 -0.03 15.61 22.93
N PRO A 295 -0.40 16.71 23.60
CA PRO A 295 0.07 16.98 24.95
C PRO A 295 -0.33 15.82 25.89
N SER A 296 0.54 15.53 26.88
CA SER A 296 0.39 14.48 27.88
C SER A 296 -0.89 14.67 28.69
N GLY A 297 -2.00 14.12 28.22
CA GLY A 297 -3.36 14.28 28.76
C GLY A 297 -4.39 13.38 28.06
N GLY A 298 -3.94 12.28 27.47
CA GLY A 298 -4.86 11.25 26.98
C GLY A 298 -5.57 10.57 28.14
N PRO A 299 -6.85 10.11 27.98
CA PRO A 299 -7.65 9.55 29.04
C PRO A 299 -6.93 8.35 29.65
N SER A 300 -6.62 8.43 30.95
CA SER A 300 -6.28 7.29 31.77
C SER A 300 -7.47 6.33 31.73
N SER A 301 -7.40 5.29 30.91
CA SER A 301 -8.30 4.15 31.05
C SER A 301 -7.99 3.47 32.38
N GLN A 302 -8.57 3.96 33.47
CA GLN A 302 -8.76 3.13 34.64
C GLN A 302 -9.88 2.13 34.30
N PRO A 303 -9.68 0.84 34.42
CA PRO A 303 -10.78 -0.10 34.43
C PRO A 303 -11.57 0.16 35.71
N SER A 304 -12.82 0.57 35.55
CA SER A 304 -13.79 0.55 36.65
C SER A 304 -13.94 -0.89 37.12
N ALA A 305 -13.78 -1.06 38.44
CA ALA A 305 -13.97 -2.27 39.21
C ALA A 305 -15.36 -2.89 39.06
#